data_707c10f6be6b69025703b3e64af23f02
#
_entry.id   707c10f6be6b69025703b3e64af23f02
#
_cell.length_a   1.000
_cell.length_b   1.000
_cell.length_c   1.000
_cell.angle_alpha   90.00
_cell.angle_beta   90.00
_cell.angle_gamma   90.00
#
_symmetry.space_group_name_H-M   'P 1'
#
loop_
_entity.id
_entity.type
_entity.pdbx_description
1 polymer ?
#
loop_
_entity_poly.entity_id
_entity_poly.type
_entity_poly.pdbx_seq_one_letter_code
_entity_poly.pdbx_strand_id
1 'polypeptide(L)'
;MNRMDKKIFEMAKKEEKVLYLTFDDGPDTVYTNKLLDLLDQEQVPATFFMVAEAAQGHPDIVKRMKKSGYSIGIHSLSHQSAMLFGPGRTKRDLKESRKIMGKMGIDVKEYRPPWGHLNLMSLYCIRKMHLQLIFWDVMAQDWSAKETADSICNKIFRRVFPGAVICLHDGRGENGAPGRTIEALKKAIPMLKAQGYEFRRIEEKYETAGRSEIS
;
A
#
# COMPACT_ATOMS: atom_id res chain seq x y z
N MET A 1 35.96 21.32 3.94
CA MET A 1 34.49 21.06 3.99
C MET A 1 33.90 22.17 4.84
N ASN A 2 33.09 23.07 4.26
CA ASN A 2 32.51 24.18 5.00
C ASN A 2 31.33 23.69 5.90
N ARG A 3 30.78 24.61 6.74
CA ARG A 3 29.71 24.28 7.70
C ARG A 3 28.42 23.79 7.00
N MET A 4 28.19 24.26 5.77
CA MET A 4 27.04 23.91 4.95
C MET A 4 27.21 22.51 4.33
N ASP A 5 28.41 22.20 3.83
CA ASP A 5 28.72 20.85 3.30
C ASP A 5 28.62 19.80 4.38
N LYS A 6 29.06 20.11 5.62
CA LYS A 6 28.96 19.23 6.76
C LYS A 6 27.51 18.97 7.16
N LYS A 7 26.66 20.03 7.11
CA LYS A 7 25.23 19.92 7.41
C LYS A 7 24.49 19.11 6.32
N ILE A 8 24.82 19.33 5.03
CA ILE A 8 24.28 18.56 3.89
C ILE A 8 24.72 17.10 4.01
N PHE A 9 25.98 16.84 4.36
CA PHE A 9 26.52 15.49 4.54
C PHE A 9 25.90 14.78 5.77
N GLU A 10 25.64 15.49 6.86
CA GLU A 10 24.94 14.98 8.04
C GLU A 10 23.45 14.75 7.77
N MET A 11 22.79 15.58 6.96
CA MET A 11 21.42 15.37 6.48
C MET A 11 21.33 14.14 5.56
N ALA A 12 22.27 13.98 4.62
CA ALA A 12 22.36 12.80 3.75
C ALA A 12 22.69 11.50 4.52
N LYS A 13 23.38 11.63 5.67
CA LYS A 13 23.69 10.48 6.56
C LYS A 13 22.50 10.01 7.39
N LYS A 14 21.41 10.75 7.41
CA LYS A 14 20.23 10.55 8.27
C LYS A 14 18.96 10.15 7.52
N GLU A 15 19.06 9.75 6.26
CA GLU A 15 17.93 9.07 5.63
C GLU A 15 17.72 7.72 6.30
N GLU A 16 16.72 7.68 7.19
CA GLU A 16 16.26 6.43 7.77
C GLU A 16 15.90 5.48 6.63
N LYS A 17 16.55 4.32 6.57
CA LYS A 17 16.26 3.28 5.58
C LYS A 17 14.90 2.64 5.85
N VAL A 18 13.84 3.39 5.64
CA VAL A 18 12.45 2.96 5.82
C VAL A 18 11.84 2.59 4.48
N LEU A 19 11.07 1.51 4.44
CA LEU A 19 10.24 1.09 3.31
C LEU A 19 8.79 0.98 3.76
N TYR A 20 7.88 1.29 2.83
CA TYR A 20 6.44 1.18 3.04
C TYR A 20 5.89 0.09 2.13
N LEU A 21 5.62 -1.09 2.70
CA LEU A 21 5.08 -2.22 1.95
C LEU A 21 3.57 -2.07 1.86
N THR A 22 3.04 -2.07 0.64
CA THR A 22 1.61 -1.87 0.40
C THR A 22 1.06 -2.92 -0.57
N PHE A 23 -0.19 -3.32 -0.33
CA PHE A 23 -0.89 -4.34 -1.11
C PHE A 23 -2.23 -3.81 -1.60
N ASP A 24 -2.53 -4.03 -2.87
CA ASP A 24 -3.75 -3.60 -3.54
C ASP A 24 -4.65 -4.81 -3.88
N ASP A 25 -5.92 -4.55 -4.17
CA ASP A 25 -6.92 -5.47 -4.73
C ASP A 25 -7.60 -6.46 -3.77
N GLY A 26 -7.00 -6.74 -2.63
CA GLY A 26 -7.56 -7.68 -1.65
C GLY A 26 -8.84 -7.18 -0.93
N PRO A 27 -9.31 -7.98 0.01
CA PRO A 27 -8.79 -9.28 0.42
C PRO A 27 -9.19 -10.43 -0.53
N ASP A 28 -8.28 -11.39 -0.68
CA ASP A 28 -8.50 -12.66 -1.38
C ASP A 28 -8.65 -13.81 -0.39
N THR A 29 -9.53 -14.79 -0.70
CA THR A 29 -9.84 -15.92 0.19
C THR A 29 -8.67 -16.87 0.40
N VAL A 30 -7.82 -17.03 -0.61
CA VAL A 30 -6.74 -18.03 -0.62
C VAL A 30 -5.42 -17.41 -0.18
N TYR A 31 -5.12 -16.19 -0.68
CA TYR A 31 -3.77 -15.63 -0.58
C TYR A 31 -3.61 -14.63 0.54
N THR A 32 -4.61 -13.79 0.84
CA THR A 32 -4.44 -12.74 1.83
C THR A 32 -4.07 -13.29 3.21
N ASN A 33 -4.73 -14.39 3.67
CA ASN A 33 -4.35 -15.00 4.96
C ASN A 33 -2.92 -15.52 4.97
N LYS A 34 -2.44 -16.14 3.88
CA LYS A 34 -1.05 -16.63 3.76
C LYS A 34 -0.05 -15.48 3.76
N LEU A 35 -0.40 -14.35 3.15
CA LEU A 35 0.40 -13.14 3.20
C LEU A 35 0.49 -12.58 4.62
N LEU A 36 -0.65 -12.51 5.32
CA LEU A 36 -0.67 -12.08 6.73
C LEU A 36 0.19 -12.99 7.62
N ASP A 37 0.14 -14.32 7.41
CA ASP A 37 1.00 -15.27 8.13
C ASP A 37 2.48 -14.96 7.93
N LEU A 38 2.89 -14.68 6.70
CA LEU A 38 4.26 -14.31 6.37
C LEU A 38 4.66 -12.98 7.04
N LEU A 39 3.81 -11.96 6.93
CA LEU A 39 4.09 -10.63 7.51
C LEU A 39 4.13 -10.68 9.04
N ASP A 40 3.24 -11.45 9.68
CA ASP A 40 3.24 -11.69 11.13
C ASP A 40 4.53 -12.41 11.56
N GLN A 41 4.94 -13.47 10.84
CA GLN A 41 6.17 -14.21 11.10
C GLN A 41 7.41 -13.32 10.96
N GLU A 42 7.45 -12.50 9.93
CA GLU A 42 8.55 -11.58 9.66
C GLU A 42 8.49 -10.31 10.51
N GLN A 43 7.42 -10.08 11.26
CA GLN A 43 7.17 -8.85 12.01
C GLN A 43 7.29 -7.60 11.13
N VAL A 44 6.66 -7.64 9.96
CA VAL A 44 6.66 -6.57 8.97
C VAL A 44 5.31 -5.86 8.96
N PRO A 45 5.23 -4.60 9.38
CA PRO A 45 4.03 -3.81 9.21
C PRO A 45 3.78 -3.49 7.74
N ALA A 46 2.52 -3.42 7.35
CA ALA A 46 2.11 -3.15 5.98
C ALA A 46 0.78 -2.37 5.92
N THR A 47 0.47 -1.86 4.73
CA THR A 47 -0.79 -1.18 4.45
C THR A 47 -1.52 -1.88 3.31
N PHE A 48 -2.81 -2.14 3.48
CA PHE A 48 -3.66 -2.82 2.51
C PHE A 48 -4.68 -1.84 1.92
N PHE A 49 -4.64 -1.61 0.62
CA PHE A 49 -5.65 -0.85 -0.11
C PHE A 49 -6.70 -1.81 -0.67
N MET A 50 -7.82 -1.91 0.05
CA MET A 50 -8.83 -2.91 -0.26
C MET A 50 -9.88 -2.42 -1.24
N VAL A 51 -10.30 -3.30 -2.14
CA VAL A 51 -11.55 -3.15 -2.88
C VAL A 51 -12.71 -3.35 -1.90
N ALA A 52 -13.56 -2.33 -1.74
CA ALA A 52 -14.56 -2.33 -0.66
C ALA A 52 -15.57 -3.47 -0.75
N GLU A 53 -15.97 -3.87 -1.97
CA GLU A 53 -16.85 -5.04 -2.18
C GLU A 53 -16.15 -6.35 -1.78
N ALA A 54 -14.86 -6.49 -2.05
CA ALA A 54 -14.09 -7.66 -1.61
C ALA A 54 -13.97 -7.68 -0.07
N ALA A 55 -13.68 -6.54 0.55
CA ALA A 55 -13.65 -6.40 2.00
C ALA A 55 -14.99 -6.76 2.65
N GLN A 56 -16.11 -6.34 2.05
CA GLN A 56 -17.45 -6.68 2.52
C GLN A 56 -17.74 -8.18 2.41
N GLY A 57 -17.20 -8.85 1.38
CA GLY A 57 -17.33 -10.29 1.20
C GLY A 57 -16.49 -11.13 2.18
N HIS A 58 -15.45 -10.54 2.77
CA HIS A 58 -14.49 -11.25 3.62
C HIS A 58 -14.20 -10.51 4.93
N PRO A 59 -15.24 -10.26 5.77
CA PRO A 59 -15.11 -9.45 6.98
C PRO A 59 -14.17 -10.05 8.02
N ASP A 60 -14.02 -11.37 8.04
CA ASP A 60 -13.11 -12.05 8.97
C ASP A 60 -11.64 -11.77 8.67
N ILE A 61 -11.27 -11.70 7.38
CA ILE A 61 -9.90 -11.31 6.96
C ILE A 61 -9.63 -9.86 7.37
N VAL A 62 -10.58 -8.96 7.12
CA VAL A 62 -10.50 -7.54 7.51
C VAL A 62 -10.35 -7.41 9.04
N LYS A 63 -11.12 -8.18 9.81
CA LYS A 63 -11.03 -8.21 11.27
C LYS A 63 -9.66 -8.69 11.74
N ARG A 64 -9.09 -9.73 11.09
CA ARG A 64 -7.74 -10.21 11.36
C ARG A 64 -6.71 -9.12 11.11
N MET A 65 -6.73 -8.47 9.96
CA MET A 65 -5.80 -7.37 9.63
C MET A 65 -5.84 -6.26 10.68
N LYS A 66 -7.06 -5.83 11.06
CA LYS A 66 -7.24 -4.80 12.10
C LYS A 66 -6.65 -5.24 13.44
N LYS A 67 -6.88 -6.51 13.85
CA LYS A 67 -6.36 -7.05 15.12
C LYS A 67 -4.84 -7.13 15.13
N SER A 68 -4.22 -7.47 14.00
CA SER A 68 -2.76 -7.53 13.83
C SER A 68 -2.11 -6.15 13.64
N GLY A 69 -2.91 -5.06 13.59
CA GLY A 69 -2.37 -3.69 13.52
C GLY A 69 -1.93 -3.24 12.13
N TYR A 70 -2.36 -3.94 11.07
CA TYR A 70 -2.14 -3.49 9.69
C TYR A 70 -2.98 -2.26 9.37
N SER A 71 -2.43 -1.33 8.58
CA SER A 71 -3.19 -0.21 8.04
C SER A 71 -4.10 -0.63 6.91
N ILE A 72 -5.27 0.00 6.85
CA ILE A 72 -6.29 -0.32 5.84
C ILE A 72 -6.77 0.96 5.19
N GLY A 73 -6.44 1.12 3.90
CA GLY A 73 -6.98 2.14 3.00
C GLY A 73 -8.04 1.58 2.05
N ILE A 74 -8.60 2.42 1.20
CA ILE A 74 -9.54 2.00 0.15
C ILE A 74 -8.92 2.06 -1.25
N HIS A 75 -9.32 1.07 -2.09
CA HIS A 75 -8.93 0.92 -3.48
C HIS A 75 -10.15 0.91 -4.40
N SER A 76 -11.08 1.87 -4.22
CA SER A 76 -12.40 1.97 -4.85
C SER A 76 -13.43 0.95 -4.35
N LEU A 77 -14.65 1.07 -4.88
CA LEU A 77 -15.75 0.17 -4.55
C LEU A 77 -15.57 -1.21 -5.18
N SER A 78 -15.30 -1.26 -6.51
CA SER A 78 -15.29 -2.49 -7.31
C SER A 78 -14.10 -2.59 -8.27
N HIS A 79 -13.01 -1.87 -7.99
CA HIS A 79 -11.80 -1.80 -8.83
C HIS A 79 -12.10 -1.38 -10.26
N GLN A 80 -12.70 -0.22 -10.43
CA GLN A 80 -12.94 0.36 -11.76
C GLN A 80 -12.22 1.70 -11.90
N SER A 81 -11.79 2.00 -13.13
CA SER A 81 -11.07 3.25 -13.41
C SER A 81 -11.99 4.46 -13.27
N ALA A 82 -11.57 5.44 -12.48
CA ALA A 82 -12.27 6.71 -12.34
C ALA A 82 -12.36 7.48 -13.68
N MET A 83 -11.45 7.23 -14.62
CA MET A 83 -11.48 7.85 -15.95
C MET A 83 -12.70 7.43 -16.78
N LEU A 84 -13.28 6.27 -16.47
CA LEU A 84 -14.51 5.76 -17.13
C LEU A 84 -15.80 6.25 -16.46
N PHE A 85 -15.67 7.05 -15.40
CA PHE A 85 -16.79 7.47 -14.58
C PHE A 85 -17.18 8.94 -14.81
N GLY A 86 -18.47 9.18 -14.92
CA GLY A 86 -19.01 10.53 -14.71
C GLY A 86 -18.97 10.94 -13.23
N PRO A 87 -19.15 12.25 -12.95
CA PRO A 87 -19.00 12.79 -11.59
C PRO A 87 -19.86 12.10 -10.53
N GLY A 88 -21.10 11.77 -10.86
CA GLY A 88 -22.04 11.12 -9.92
C GLY A 88 -21.60 9.72 -9.52
N ARG A 89 -21.05 8.94 -10.46
CA ARG A 89 -20.55 7.59 -10.23
C ARG A 89 -19.28 7.61 -9.39
N THR A 90 -18.34 8.50 -9.69
CA THR A 90 -17.12 8.69 -8.90
C THR A 90 -17.43 9.04 -7.44
N LYS A 91 -18.37 9.98 -7.24
CA LYS A 91 -18.79 10.36 -5.86
C LYS A 91 -19.45 9.20 -5.12
N ARG A 92 -20.26 8.40 -5.81
CA ARG A 92 -20.91 7.21 -5.22
C ARG A 92 -19.88 6.16 -4.85
N ASP A 93 -18.95 5.85 -5.74
CA ASP A 93 -17.86 4.88 -5.51
C ASP A 93 -17.12 5.16 -4.19
N LEU A 94 -16.57 6.35 -4.03
CA LEU A 94 -15.82 6.73 -2.82
C LEU A 94 -16.70 6.76 -1.56
N LYS A 95 -17.96 7.22 -1.66
CA LYS A 95 -18.86 7.25 -0.52
C LYS A 95 -19.27 5.86 -0.04
N GLU A 96 -19.65 4.97 -0.96
CA GLU A 96 -20.04 3.61 -0.60
C GLU A 96 -18.83 2.80 -0.12
N SER A 97 -17.65 2.97 -0.73
CA SER A 97 -16.41 2.37 -0.21
C SER A 97 -16.18 2.73 1.25
N ARG A 98 -16.19 4.04 1.57
CA ARG A 98 -15.99 4.51 2.94
C ARG A 98 -17.08 4.02 3.90
N LYS A 99 -18.33 3.95 3.45
CA LYS A 99 -19.45 3.45 4.24
C LYS A 99 -19.31 1.97 4.58
N ILE A 100 -18.89 1.14 3.60
CA ILE A 100 -18.63 -0.28 3.80
C ILE A 100 -17.53 -0.46 4.84
N MET A 101 -16.39 0.22 4.69
CA MET A 101 -15.28 0.15 5.63
C MET A 101 -15.68 0.63 7.03
N GLY A 102 -16.46 1.72 7.12
CA GLY A 102 -16.98 2.25 8.38
C GLY A 102 -17.89 1.27 9.13
N LYS A 103 -18.70 0.46 8.43
CA LYS A 103 -19.51 -0.60 9.05
C LYS A 103 -18.66 -1.70 9.69
N MET A 104 -17.42 -1.89 9.22
CA MET A 104 -16.44 -2.81 9.81
C MET A 104 -15.58 -2.15 10.89
N GLY A 105 -15.91 -0.90 11.26
CA GLY A 105 -15.20 -0.13 12.29
C GLY A 105 -13.82 0.35 11.84
N ILE A 106 -13.64 0.59 10.54
CA ILE A 106 -12.42 1.15 9.95
C ILE A 106 -12.67 2.61 9.57
N ASP A 107 -11.96 3.52 10.23
CA ASP A 107 -11.92 4.93 9.84
C ASP A 107 -10.84 5.11 8.76
N VAL A 108 -11.28 5.08 7.51
CA VAL A 108 -10.37 5.15 6.37
C VAL A 108 -9.85 6.57 6.20
N LYS A 109 -8.53 6.68 6.14
CA LYS A 109 -7.80 7.93 5.89
C LYS A 109 -7.04 7.92 4.58
N GLU A 110 -6.68 6.75 4.06
CA GLU A 110 -5.86 6.57 2.85
C GLU A 110 -6.70 6.06 1.69
N TYR A 111 -6.43 6.60 0.51
CA TYR A 111 -7.02 6.18 -0.75
C TYR A 111 -5.95 6.00 -1.82
N ARG A 112 -5.99 4.86 -2.49
CA ARG A 112 -5.22 4.61 -3.70
C ARG A 112 -6.17 4.35 -4.86
N PRO A 113 -6.14 5.15 -5.93
CA PRO A 113 -7.01 4.92 -7.08
C PRO A 113 -6.53 3.73 -7.91
N PRO A 114 -7.42 2.85 -8.40
CA PRO A 114 -7.06 1.80 -9.35
C PRO A 114 -6.28 2.36 -10.54
N TRP A 115 -5.17 1.69 -10.89
CA TRP A 115 -4.19 2.09 -11.92
C TRP A 115 -3.62 3.50 -11.76
N GLY A 116 -3.79 4.14 -10.61
CA GLY A 116 -3.43 5.55 -10.42
C GLY A 116 -4.37 6.54 -11.14
N HIS A 117 -5.51 6.10 -11.65
CA HIS A 117 -6.42 6.90 -12.45
C HIS A 117 -7.33 7.78 -11.59
N LEU A 118 -7.32 9.07 -11.87
CA LEU A 118 -8.13 10.09 -11.22
C LEU A 118 -8.94 10.91 -12.24
N ASN A 119 -10.04 11.49 -11.79
CA ASN A 119 -10.75 12.56 -12.48
C ASN A 119 -10.99 13.74 -11.52
N LEU A 120 -11.50 14.85 -12.01
CA LEU A 120 -11.74 16.05 -11.20
C LEU A 120 -12.67 15.78 -10.00
N MET A 121 -13.65 14.91 -10.16
CA MET A 121 -14.56 14.53 -9.07
C MET A 121 -13.85 13.68 -8.01
N SER A 122 -12.90 12.81 -8.41
CA SER A 122 -12.05 12.08 -7.46
C SER A 122 -11.29 13.04 -6.57
N LEU A 123 -10.61 14.04 -7.16
CA LEU A 123 -9.84 15.04 -6.41
C LEU A 123 -10.73 15.85 -5.46
N TYR A 124 -11.91 16.26 -5.92
CA TYR A 124 -12.89 16.95 -5.07
C TYR A 124 -13.33 16.08 -3.87
N CYS A 125 -13.65 14.81 -4.12
CA CYS A 125 -14.08 13.88 -3.08
C CYS A 125 -12.95 13.58 -2.07
N ILE A 126 -11.73 13.33 -2.55
CA ILE A 126 -10.54 13.10 -1.72
C ILE A 126 -10.36 14.27 -0.75
N ARG A 127 -10.36 15.50 -1.28
CA ARG A 127 -10.23 16.71 -0.44
C ARG A 127 -11.38 16.85 0.55
N LYS A 128 -12.65 16.68 0.10
CA LYS A 128 -13.82 16.83 0.96
C LYS A 128 -13.94 15.76 2.04
N MET A 129 -13.43 14.57 1.77
CA MET A 129 -13.46 13.44 2.70
C MET A 129 -12.19 13.36 3.56
N HIS A 130 -11.26 14.32 3.39
CA HIS A 130 -9.96 14.35 4.07
C HIS A 130 -9.18 13.05 3.91
N LEU A 131 -9.20 12.49 2.68
CA LEU A 131 -8.43 11.31 2.37
C LEU A 131 -7.03 11.69 1.91
N GLN A 132 -6.03 10.95 2.39
CA GLN A 132 -4.67 11.02 1.88
C GLN A 132 -4.58 10.19 0.60
N LEU A 133 -4.19 10.83 -0.50
CA LEU A 133 -3.94 10.16 -1.77
C LEU A 133 -2.56 9.49 -1.74
N ILE A 134 -2.53 8.19 -1.98
CA ILE A 134 -1.30 7.39 -1.94
C ILE A 134 -1.01 6.80 -3.32
N PHE A 135 0.17 7.12 -3.84
CA PHE A 135 0.76 6.44 -5.00
C PHE A 135 1.89 5.50 -4.56
N TRP A 136 2.72 5.10 -5.49
CA TRP A 136 3.85 4.20 -5.25
C TRP A 136 5.10 4.66 -5.99
N ASP A 137 6.25 4.27 -5.48
CA ASP A 137 7.55 4.52 -6.07
C ASP A 137 8.08 3.28 -6.80
N VAL A 138 7.80 2.09 -6.23
CA VAL A 138 8.27 0.81 -6.75
C VAL A 138 7.11 -0.10 -7.08
N MET A 139 7.08 -0.61 -8.30
CA MET A 139 6.11 -1.57 -8.80
C MET A 139 6.84 -2.75 -9.44
N ALA A 140 6.55 -3.96 -8.97
CA ALA A 140 7.21 -5.18 -9.45
C ALA A 140 6.48 -5.85 -10.62
N GLN A 141 5.27 -5.39 -10.98
CA GLN A 141 4.37 -5.99 -11.96
C GLN A 141 3.96 -7.42 -11.60
N ASP A 142 3.84 -7.69 -10.32
CA ASP A 142 3.59 -9.00 -9.73
C ASP A 142 2.26 -9.65 -10.16
N TRP A 143 1.30 -8.85 -10.66
CA TRP A 143 0.03 -9.33 -11.23
C TRP A 143 0.19 -10.06 -12.57
N SER A 144 1.30 -9.87 -13.28
CA SER A 144 1.50 -10.41 -14.63
C SER A 144 1.87 -11.88 -14.60
N ALA A 145 1.28 -12.69 -15.49
CA ALA A 145 1.64 -14.09 -15.69
C ALA A 145 3.10 -14.31 -16.13
N LYS A 146 3.75 -13.26 -16.67
CA LYS A 146 5.14 -13.32 -17.13
C LYS A 146 6.16 -13.24 -15.99
N GLU A 147 5.72 -12.79 -14.79
CA GLU A 147 6.61 -12.61 -13.65
C GLU A 147 6.74 -13.91 -12.85
N THR A 148 7.95 -14.18 -12.40
CA THR A 148 8.28 -15.23 -11.44
C THR A 148 8.54 -14.62 -10.06
N ALA A 149 8.53 -15.44 -9.00
CA ALA A 149 8.88 -14.97 -7.67
C ALA A 149 10.29 -14.34 -7.63
N ASP A 150 11.25 -14.93 -8.37
CA ASP A 150 12.61 -14.40 -8.46
C ASP A 150 12.68 -13.07 -9.21
N SER A 151 11.93 -12.92 -10.29
CA SER A 151 11.88 -11.65 -11.03
C SER A 151 11.26 -10.54 -10.20
N ILE A 152 10.17 -10.83 -9.47
CA ILE A 152 9.51 -9.90 -8.55
C ILE A 152 10.49 -9.47 -7.44
N CYS A 153 11.13 -10.44 -6.77
CA CYS A 153 12.13 -10.19 -5.73
C CYS A 153 13.27 -9.29 -6.25
N ASN A 154 13.84 -9.62 -7.42
CA ASN A 154 14.91 -8.84 -8.03
C ASN A 154 14.48 -7.42 -8.40
N LYS A 155 13.24 -7.23 -8.91
CA LYS A 155 12.71 -5.91 -9.24
C LYS A 155 12.54 -5.04 -7.97
N ILE A 156 12.01 -5.60 -6.90
CA ILE A 156 11.92 -4.92 -5.60
C ILE A 156 13.31 -4.50 -5.16
N PHE A 157 14.22 -5.46 -5.03
CA PHE A 157 15.56 -5.24 -4.49
C PHE A 157 16.38 -4.19 -5.24
N ARG A 158 16.25 -4.14 -6.58
CA ARG A 158 16.99 -3.19 -7.43
C ARG A 158 16.40 -1.79 -7.47
N ARG A 159 15.12 -1.60 -7.10
CA ARG A 159 14.40 -0.35 -7.27
C ARG A 159 14.12 0.37 -5.98
N VAL A 160 14.24 -0.30 -4.83
CA VAL A 160 14.00 0.34 -3.53
C VAL A 160 15.08 1.37 -3.21
N PHE A 161 14.64 2.40 -2.53
CA PHE A 161 15.47 3.46 -1.95
C PHE A 161 14.83 3.89 -0.60
N PRO A 162 15.55 4.57 0.29
CA PRO A 162 14.99 5.06 1.54
C PRO A 162 13.72 5.88 1.34
N GLY A 163 12.65 5.54 2.04
CA GLY A 163 11.34 6.18 1.93
C GLY A 163 10.43 5.65 0.82
N ALA A 164 10.86 4.62 0.05
CA ALA A 164 10.06 4.10 -1.07
C ALA A 164 8.77 3.40 -0.62
N VAL A 165 7.69 3.69 -1.34
CA VAL A 165 6.40 3.00 -1.26
C VAL A 165 6.37 1.88 -2.31
N ILE A 166 6.29 0.63 -1.86
CA ILE A 166 6.30 -0.57 -2.71
C ILE A 166 4.85 -0.99 -2.92
N CYS A 167 4.40 -1.08 -4.17
CA CYS A 167 3.09 -1.56 -4.56
C CYS A 167 3.17 -3.01 -5.04
N LEU A 168 2.43 -3.88 -4.38
CA LEU A 168 2.21 -5.29 -4.69
C LEU A 168 0.71 -5.59 -4.60
N HIS A 169 0.32 -6.84 -4.88
CA HIS A 169 -1.09 -7.24 -4.92
C HIS A 169 -1.31 -8.52 -4.10
N ASP A 170 -2.32 -8.49 -3.23
CA ASP A 170 -2.77 -9.65 -2.45
C ASP A 170 -4.08 -10.24 -2.98
N GLY A 171 -4.67 -9.63 -4.00
CA GLY A 171 -5.82 -10.10 -4.75
C GLY A 171 -5.61 -9.97 -6.25
N ARG A 172 -6.52 -10.55 -7.03
CA ARG A 172 -6.52 -10.48 -8.50
C ARG A 172 -5.22 -10.98 -9.15
N GLY A 173 -4.97 -10.52 -10.40
CA GLY A 173 -3.81 -10.92 -11.18
C GLY A 173 -3.97 -12.28 -11.87
N GLU A 174 -3.01 -12.61 -12.73
CA GLU A 174 -3.06 -13.78 -13.60
C GLU A 174 -2.37 -15.00 -12.96
N ASN A 175 -2.95 -16.18 -13.17
CA ASN A 175 -2.31 -17.47 -12.83
C ASN A 175 -1.76 -17.53 -11.39
N GLY A 176 -2.55 -17.16 -10.40
CA GLY A 176 -2.14 -17.20 -8.99
C GLY A 176 -1.05 -16.18 -8.63
N ALA A 177 -1.11 -15.00 -9.23
CA ALA A 177 -0.16 -13.90 -9.01
C ALA A 177 0.15 -13.62 -7.54
N PRO A 178 -0.84 -13.50 -6.62
CA PRO A 178 -0.53 -13.23 -5.22
C PRO A 178 0.31 -14.33 -4.54
N GLY A 179 0.19 -15.57 -5.02
CA GLY A 179 1.06 -16.67 -4.54
C GLY A 179 2.54 -16.44 -4.90
N ARG A 180 2.81 -15.96 -6.12
CA ARG A 180 4.18 -15.59 -6.53
C ARG A 180 4.71 -14.37 -5.77
N THR A 181 3.83 -13.43 -5.47
CA THR A 181 4.16 -12.27 -4.63
C THR A 181 4.59 -12.72 -3.23
N ILE A 182 3.88 -13.64 -2.61
CA ILE A 182 4.24 -14.21 -1.30
C ILE A 182 5.61 -14.90 -1.36
N GLU A 183 5.86 -15.75 -2.37
CA GLU A 183 7.15 -16.43 -2.53
C GLU A 183 8.30 -15.44 -2.80
N ALA A 184 8.05 -14.36 -3.51
CA ALA A 184 9.02 -13.29 -3.70
C ALA A 184 9.35 -12.57 -2.38
N LEU A 185 8.33 -12.28 -1.56
CA LEU A 185 8.50 -11.60 -0.28
C LEU A 185 9.23 -12.44 0.76
N LYS A 186 9.07 -13.76 0.76
CA LYS A 186 9.88 -14.67 1.61
C LYS A 186 11.39 -14.49 1.39
N LYS A 187 11.79 -14.08 0.17
CA LYS A 187 13.18 -13.78 -0.17
C LYS A 187 13.52 -12.32 0.04
N ALA A 188 12.67 -11.41 -0.44
CA ALA A 188 12.94 -9.99 -0.44
C ALA A 188 13.00 -9.38 0.97
N ILE A 189 12.10 -9.77 1.88
CA ILE A 189 12.04 -9.21 3.25
C ILE A 189 13.35 -9.44 4.01
N PRO A 190 13.87 -10.69 4.14
CA PRO A 190 15.14 -10.92 4.83
C PRO A 190 16.32 -10.19 4.18
N MET A 191 16.36 -10.13 2.84
CA MET A 191 17.42 -9.43 2.10
C MET A 191 17.41 -7.92 2.38
N LEU A 192 16.24 -7.30 2.42
CA LEU A 192 16.08 -5.87 2.70
C LEU A 192 16.42 -5.55 4.16
N LYS A 193 15.99 -6.38 5.10
CA LYS A 193 16.38 -6.27 6.52
C LYS A 193 17.89 -6.39 6.70
N ALA A 194 18.55 -7.31 6.00
CA ALA A 194 20.00 -7.47 6.02
C ALA A 194 20.73 -6.25 5.45
N GLN A 195 20.10 -5.46 4.57
CA GLN A 195 20.61 -4.17 4.13
C GLN A 195 20.34 -3.01 5.10
N GLY A 196 19.68 -3.29 6.22
CA GLY A 196 19.33 -2.30 7.24
C GLY A 196 18.07 -1.50 6.94
N TYR A 197 17.20 -2.00 6.07
CA TYR A 197 15.88 -1.42 5.89
C TYR A 197 14.91 -1.84 6.99
N GLU A 198 14.12 -0.88 7.47
CA GLU A 198 12.98 -1.08 8.34
C GLU A 198 11.69 -0.92 7.54
N PHE A 199 10.64 -1.61 7.96
CA PHE A 199 9.31 -1.47 7.35
C PHE A 199 8.41 -0.68 8.28
N ARG A 200 7.61 0.23 7.71
CA ARG A 200 6.59 1.02 8.43
C ARG A 200 5.29 1.08 7.66
N ARG A 201 4.22 1.44 8.33
CA ARG A 201 2.90 1.65 7.71
C ARG A 201 2.87 3.01 7.03
N ILE A 202 2.05 3.14 5.99
CA ILE A 202 2.05 4.35 5.14
C ILE A 202 1.64 5.62 5.90
N GLU A 203 0.77 5.54 6.90
CA GLU A 203 0.38 6.70 7.70
C GLU A 203 1.57 7.34 8.41
N GLU A 204 2.55 6.55 8.84
CA GLU A 204 3.75 7.05 9.54
C GLU A 204 4.62 7.94 8.63
N LYS A 205 4.56 7.74 7.30
CA LYS A 205 5.24 8.61 6.31
C LYS A 205 4.72 10.04 6.34
N TYR A 206 3.42 10.21 6.52
CA TYR A 206 2.76 11.51 6.45
C TYR A 206 2.64 12.20 7.81
N GLU A 207 2.61 11.46 8.90
CA GLU A 207 2.67 12.02 10.26
C GLU A 207 4.01 12.71 10.53
N THR A 208 5.11 12.14 10.01
CA THR A 208 6.45 12.75 10.12
C THR A 208 6.60 13.99 9.22
N ALA A 209 6.01 14.00 8.04
CA ALA A 209 6.05 15.15 7.12
C ALA A 209 5.28 16.36 7.69
N GLY A 210 4.11 16.15 8.32
CA GLY A 210 3.33 17.22 8.93
C GLY A 210 3.99 17.87 10.16
N ARG A 211 4.93 17.21 10.81
CA ARG A 211 5.71 17.78 11.93
C ARG A 211 6.87 18.66 11.48
N SER A 212 7.35 18.50 10.24
CA SER A 212 8.46 19.30 9.71
C SER A 212 8.03 20.64 9.12
N GLU A 213 6.73 20.86 8.87
CA GLU A 213 6.18 22.13 8.36
C GLU A 213 5.77 23.13 9.47
N ILE A 214 5.82 22.71 10.75
CA ILE A 214 5.38 23.53 11.92
C ILE A 214 6.59 23.97 12.78
N SER A 215 7.83 23.70 12.36
CA SER A 215 9.04 24.05 13.13
C SER A 215 9.88 25.15 12.44
#